data_7aab22ab823bb11fc9fa1975959b612c
#
_entry.id   7aab22ab823bb11fc9fa1975959b612c
#
_cell.length_a   1.000
_cell.length_b   1.000
_cell.length_c   1.000
_cell.angle_alpha   90.00
_cell.angle_beta   90.00
_cell.angle_gamma   90.00
#
_symmetry.space_group_name_H-M   'P 1'
#
loop_
_entity.id
_entity.type
_entity.pdbx_description
1 polymer ?
#
loop_
_entity_poly.entity_id
_entity_poly.type
_entity_poly.pdbx_seq_one_letter_code
_entity_poly.pdbx_strand_id
1 'polypeptide(L)' 'MSDKPKLVYTSVNGGTVHTYPISGGKTTFERYLSCYIGSCRFCNDLEEAKKHLSEVEPKS' A
#
# COMPACT_ATOMS: atom_id res chain seq x y z
N MET A 1 -19.72 -8.55 -5.25
CA MET A 1 -18.83 -7.78 -4.48
C MET A 1 -17.47 -7.87 -5.00
N SER A 2 -16.89 -6.78 -5.31
CA SER A 2 -15.57 -6.82 -5.88
C SER A 2 -14.55 -6.46 -4.82
N ASP A 3 -13.50 -7.25 -4.78
CA ASP A 3 -12.40 -7.03 -3.86
C ASP A 3 -11.30 -6.30 -4.57
N LYS A 4 -11.66 -5.23 -5.26
CA LYS A 4 -10.68 -4.49 -6.02
C LYS A 4 -9.83 -3.63 -5.11
N PRO A 5 -8.54 -3.51 -5.41
CA PRO A 5 -7.67 -2.65 -4.62
C PRO A 5 -8.11 -1.20 -4.78
N LYS A 6 -7.95 -0.44 -3.71
CA LYS A 6 -8.36 0.94 -3.70
C LYS A 6 -7.14 1.82 -3.43
N LEU A 7 -6.95 2.83 -4.25
CA LEU A 7 -5.85 3.75 -4.06
C LEU A 7 -6.13 4.65 -2.87
N VAL A 8 -5.22 4.67 -1.90
CA VAL A 8 -5.40 5.45 -0.69
C VAL A 8 -4.31 6.50 -0.49
N TYR A 9 -3.23 6.42 -1.25
CA TYR A 9 -2.14 7.37 -1.09
C TYR A 9 -1.30 7.43 -2.35
N THR A 10 -0.90 8.62 -2.72
CA THR A 10 -0.01 8.83 -3.86
C THR A 10 1.13 9.73 -3.42
N SER A 11 2.35 9.26 -3.64
CA SER A 11 3.53 10.02 -3.29
C SER A 11 3.82 11.09 -4.33
N VAL A 12 4.53 12.13 -3.93
CA VAL A 12 4.91 13.18 -4.87
C VAL A 12 5.87 12.66 -5.94
N ASN A 13 6.56 11.56 -5.66
CA ASN A 13 7.49 10.97 -6.62
C ASN A 13 6.85 9.90 -7.49
N GLY A 14 5.56 9.71 -7.36
CA GLY A 14 4.85 8.75 -8.20
C GLY A 14 4.60 7.41 -7.56
N GLY A 15 4.98 7.25 -6.28
CA GLY A 15 4.66 6.03 -5.57
C GLY A 15 3.18 5.97 -5.22
N THR A 16 2.65 4.78 -5.09
CA THR A 16 1.23 4.60 -4.78
C THR A 16 1.06 3.56 -3.68
N VAL A 17 -0.01 3.73 -2.93
CA VAL A 17 -0.40 2.75 -1.93
C VAL A 17 -1.85 2.38 -2.17
N HIS A 18 -2.09 1.10 -2.30
CA HIS A 18 -3.44 0.57 -2.47
C HIS A 18 -3.79 -0.28 -1.27
N THR A 19 -5.06 -0.32 -0.92
CA THR A 19 -5.51 -1.15 0.16
C THR A 19 -6.36 -2.30 -0.41
N TYR A 20 -6.17 -3.48 0.16
CA TYR A 20 -6.87 -4.69 -0.25
C TYR A 20 -7.63 -5.23 0.96
N PRO A 21 -8.93 -5.39 0.85
CA PRO A 21 -9.68 -6.04 1.93
C PRO A 21 -9.39 -7.54 1.91
N ILE A 22 -9.11 -8.08 3.07
CA ILE A 22 -8.85 -9.51 3.20
C ILE A 22 -9.81 -10.07 4.22
N SER A 23 -10.62 -11.03 3.81
CA SER A 23 -11.55 -11.68 4.69
C SER A 23 -11.00 -13.04 5.04
N GLY A 24 -10.84 -13.30 6.32
CA GLY A 24 -10.36 -14.59 6.74
C GLY A 24 -11.10 -15.04 7.97
N GLY A 25 -11.92 -16.06 7.83
CA GLY A 25 -12.64 -16.58 8.97
C GLY A 25 -13.52 -15.56 9.63
N LYS A 26 -13.23 -15.26 10.88
CA LYS A 26 -14.10 -14.39 11.66
C LYS A 26 -13.77 -12.92 11.57
N THR A 27 -12.62 -12.60 11.00
CA THR A 27 -12.20 -11.20 10.99
C THR A 27 -11.89 -10.76 9.57
N THR A 28 -12.09 -9.47 9.35
CA THR A 28 -11.74 -8.84 8.10
C THR A 28 -10.68 -7.79 8.41
N PHE A 29 -9.62 -7.79 7.63
CA PHE A 29 -8.60 -6.77 7.83
C PHE A 29 -8.10 -6.30 6.47
N GLU A 30 -7.39 -5.21 6.47
CA GLU A 30 -6.90 -4.61 5.24
C GLU A 30 -5.40 -4.73 5.17
N ARG A 31 -4.92 -5.03 3.99
CA ARG A 31 -3.50 -4.99 3.70
C ARG A 31 -3.22 -3.82 2.80
N TYR A 32 -2.05 -3.28 2.90
CA TYR A 32 -1.64 -2.15 2.09
C TYR A 32 -0.50 -2.57 1.19
N LEU A 33 -0.59 -2.21 -0.08
CA LEU A 33 0.45 -2.51 -1.05
C LEU A 33 1.07 -1.21 -1.51
N SER A 34 2.33 -0.98 -1.15
CA SER A 34 3.03 0.21 -1.59
C SER A 34 3.92 -0.15 -2.76
N CYS A 35 3.83 0.65 -3.82
CA CYS A 35 4.57 0.40 -5.04
C CYS A 35 5.26 1.66 -5.51
N TYR A 36 6.48 1.50 -5.99
CA TYR A 36 7.22 2.59 -6.59
C TYR A 36 8.14 2.03 -7.66
N ILE A 37 7.88 2.40 -8.90
CA ILE A 37 8.68 1.99 -10.07
C ILE A 37 9.08 0.52 -10.01
N GLY A 38 8.06 -0.35 -10.01
CA GLY A 38 8.32 -1.78 -10.05
C GLY A 38 8.66 -2.43 -8.72
N SER A 39 8.81 -1.63 -7.67
CA SER A 39 9.09 -2.18 -6.35
C SER A 39 7.82 -2.10 -5.50
N CYS A 40 7.27 -3.24 -5.18
CA CYS A 40 6.04 -3.29 -4.40
C CYS A 40 6.26 -4.11 -3.15
N ARG A 41 5.55 -3.76 -2.11
CA ARG A 41 5.66 -4.45 -0.84
C ARG A 41 4.35 -4.37 -0.10
N PHE A 42 3.95 -5.48 0.51
CA PHE A 42 2.77 -5.51 1.36
C PHE A 42 3.13 -5.00 2.74
N CYS A 43 2.27 -4.15 3.25
CA CYS A 43 2.47 -3.57 4.57
C CYS A 43 1.24 -3.82 5.41
N ASN A 44 1.39 -3.72 6.73
CA ASN A 44 0.29 -4.00 7.65
C ASN A 44 -0.60 -2.78 7.85
N ASP A 45 -0.07 -1.59 7.65
CA ASP A 45 -0.87 -0.39 7.80
C ASP A 45 -0.32 0.70 6.90
N LEU A 46 -1.07 1.80 6.83
CA LEU A 46 -0.72 2.88 5.93
C LEU A 46 0.58 3.56 6.34
N GLU A 47 0.83 3.66 7.62
CA GLU A 47 2.07 4.28 8.09
C GLU A 47 3.28 3.51 7.61
N GLU A 48 3.21 2.20 7.69
CA GLU A 48 4.29 1.35 7.23
C GLU A 48 4.47 1.48 5.73
N ALA A 49 3.36 1.56 4.99
CA ALA A 49 3.43 1.71 3.55
C ALA A 49 4.09 3.03 3.16
N LYS A 50 3.75 4.11 3.86
CA LYS A 50 4.37 5.40 3.59
C LYS A 50 5.85 5.36 3.89
N LYS A 51 6.23 4.68 4.96
CA LYS A 51 7.63 4.55 5.31
C LYS A 51 8.40 3.80 4.25
N HIS A 52 7.80 2.75 3.71
CA HIS A 52 8.44 2.00 2.63
C HIS A 52 8.67 2.89 1.41
N LEU A 53 7.70 3.69 1.05
CA LEU A 53 7.86 4.60 -0.08
C LEU A 53 8.98 5.59 0.19
N SER A 54 9.06 6.09 1.41
CA SER A 54 10.11 7.02 1.77
C SER A 54 11.50 6.40 1.62
N GLU A 55 11.58 5.09 1.81
CA GLU A 55 12.87 4.41 1.72
C GLU A 55 13.27 4.11 0.29
N VAL A 56 12.30 3.82 -0.59
CA VAL A 56 12.61 3.46 -1.97
C VAL A 56 12.62 4.65 -2.90
N GLU A 57 11.99 5.75 -2.53
CA GLU A 57 11.95 6.93 -3.36
C GLU A 57 13.23 7.73 -3.19
N PRO A 58 13.66 8.42 -4.25
CA PRO A 58 14.85 9.24 -4.13
C PRO A 58 14.57 10.42 -3.21
N LYS A 59 15.57 10.80 -2.45
CA LYS A 59 15.46 11.97 -1.62
C LYS A 59 15.84 13.19 -2.44
N SER A 60 14.99 14.17 -2.38
CA SER A 60 15.24 15.40 -3.14
C SER A 60 15.73 16.50 -2.23
#